data_1cd7eb0f850d890f0461541adb3cffaa
#
_entry.id   1cd7eb0f850d890f0461541adb3cffaa
#
_cell.length_a   1.000
_cell.length_b   1.000
_cell.length_c   1.000
_cell.angle_alpha   90.00
_cell.angle_beta   90.00
_cell.angle_gamma   90.00
#
_symmetry.space_group_name_H-M   'P 1'
#
loop_
_entity.id
_entity.type
_entity.pdbx_description
1 polymer ?
#
loop_
_entity_poly.entity_id
_entity_poly.type
_entity_poly.pdbx_seq_one_letter_code
_entity_poly.pdbx_strand_id
1 'polypeptide(L)'
;HSNYGAVVTRFKIMGKLDIAERRLPQDGAIPFKIDGKVVDLRLSILPTANNERIVMRVLNKDAGDISLEQLNFDETDLGNLRKAIHSTQGLVLVTGPTGSGKTTTLYSILKEVSKPHLNILTAEDPVEYELDGVGQVQIKDDIGLTFASALRSFLRQDPEIILVGEMRDKETVDIGLKAA
;
A
#
# COMPACT_ATOMS: atom_id res chain seq x y z
N HIS A 1 -3.93 20.74 29.20
CA HIS A 1 -2.55 20.29 28.90
C HIS A 1 -2.01 19.18 29.82
N SER A 2 -2.59 18.96 31.02
CA SER A 2 -2.09 17.98 32.00
C SER A 2 -2.25 16.50 31.58
N ASN A 3 -3.16 16.18 30.67
CA ASN A 3 -3.47 14.80 30.28
C ASN A 3 -2.81 14.34 28.97
N TYR A 4 -2.00 15.20 28.31
CA TYR A 4 -1.42 14.86 27.01
C TYR A 4 -0.53 13.61 27.08
N GLY A 5 0.33 13.52 28.07
CA GLY A 5 1.19 12.35 28.26
C GLY A 5 0.41 11.03 28.45
N ALA A 6 -0.71 11.08 29.16
CA ALA A 6 -1.57 9.91 29.33
C ALA A 6 -2.24 9.49 28.00
N VAL A 7 -2.62 10.46 27.17
CA VAL A 7 -3.19 10.21 25.84
C VAL A 7 -2.14 9.56 24.94
N VAL A 8 -0.91 10.09 24.90
CA VAL A 8 0.22 9.49 24.14
C VAL A 8 0.46 8.05 24.57
N THR A 9 0.57 7.81 25.88
CA THR A 9 0.77 6.47 26.44
C THR A 9 -0.36 5.53 26.03
N ARG A 10 -1.61 5.99 26.04
CA ARG A 10 -2.75 5.17 25.60
C ARG A 10 -2.66 4.77 24.14
N PHE A 11 -2.29 5.71 23.25
CA PHE A 11 -2.08 5.40 21.83
C PHE A 11 -0.91 4.43 21.60
N LYS A 12 0.19 4.59 22.35
CA LYS A 12 1.30 3.62 22.30
C LYS A 12 0.85 2.21 22.66
N ILE A 13 0.09 2.06 23.74
CA ILE A 13 -0.46 0.76 24.15
C ILE A 13 -1.36 0.18 23.06
N MET A 14 -2.28 0.97 22.52
CA MET A 14 -3.20 0.54 21.48
C MET A 14 -2.47 0.15 20.17
N GLY A 15 -1.41 0.89 19.82
CA GLY A 15 -0.56 0.64 18.67
C GLY A 15 0.53 -0.41 18.89
N LYS A 16 0.58 -1.04 20.09
CA LYS A 16 1.60 -2.02 20.50
C LYS A 16 3.03 -1.46 20.42
N LEU A 17 3.18 -0.17 20.72
CA LEU A 17 4.46 0.54 20.73
C LEU A 17 5.10 0.53 22.13
N ASP A 18 6.40 0.80 22.18
CA ASP A 18 7.13 0.91 23.44
C ASP A 18 6.76 2.21 24.17
N ILE A 19 6.14 2.07 25.35
CA ILE A 19 5.73 3.20 26.19
C ILE A 19 6.91 3.87 26.91
N ALA A 20 8.01 3.15 27.08
CA ALA A 20 9.21 3.66 27.73
C ALA A 20 10.11 4.46 26.78
N GLU A 21 10.14 4.11 25.49
CA GLU A 21 10.93 4.83 24.50
C GLU A 21 10.25 6.14 24.10
N ARG A 22 10.96 7.26 24.30
CA ARG A 22 10.48 8.61 24.02
C ARG A 22 11.45 9.44 23.18
N ARG A 23 12.55 8.84 22.77
CA ARG A 23 13.66 9.52 22.06
C ARG A 23 13.69 9.20 20.58
N LEU A 24 13.05 8.11 20.18
CA LEU A 24 13.04 7.62 18.80
C LEU A 24 11.62 7.66 18.25
N PRO A 25 11.47 7.92 16.93
CA PRO A 25 10.19 7.77 16.26
C PRO A 25 9.68 6.34 16.36
N GLN A 26 8.36 6.18 16.44
CA GLN A 26 7.71 4.87 16.46
C GLN A 26 6.48 4.90 15.56
N ASP A 27 6.31 3.86 14.77
CA ASP A 27 5.15 3.66 13.91
C ASP A 27 4.40 2.40 14.31
N GLY A 28 3.07 2.45 14.23
CA GLY A 28 2.20 1.34 14.59
C GLY A 28 0.86 1.40 13.91
N ALA A 29 0.04 0.38 14.17
CA ALA A 29 -1.30 0.29 13.64
C ALA A 29 -2.29 -0.08 14.75
N ILE A 30 -3.45 0.56 14.74
CA ILE A 30 -4.54 0.31 15.68
C ILE A 30 -5.73 -0.16 14.84
N PRO A 31 -6.08 -1.46 14.86
CA PRO A 31 -7.33 -1.91 14.27
C PRO A 31 -8.49 -1.39 15.10
N PHE A 32 -9.42 -0.70 14.47
CA PHE A 32 -10.57 -0.08 15.12
C PHE A 32 -11.85 -0.46 14.41
N LYS A 33 -12.91 -0.73 15.16
CA LYS A 33 -14.21 -1.10 14.60
C LYS A 33 -15.20 0.02 14.83
N ILE A 34 -15.75 0.59 13.75
CA ILE A 34 -16.77 1.65 13.77
C ILE A 34 -17.96 1.15 12.96
N ASP A 35 -19.15 1.16 13.55
CA ASP A 35 -20.42 0.79 12.89
C ASP A 35 -20.34 -0.56 12.12
N GLY A 36 -19.65 -1.54 12.71
CA GLY A 36 -19.46 -2.85 12.11
C GLY A 36 -18.31 -2.95 11.10
N LYS A 37 -17.74 -1.83 10.67
CA LYS A 37 -16.62 -1.77 9.72
C LYS A 37 -15.28 -1.75 10.44
N VAL A 38 -14.30 -2.49 9.89
CA VAL A 38 -12.93 -2.47 10.40
C VAL A 38 -12.15 -1.37 9.69
N VAL A 39 -11.63 -0.44 10.49
CA VAL A 39 -10.80 0.68 10.05
C VAL A 39 -9.41 0.50 10.67
N ASP A 40 -8.35 0.65 9.90
CA ASP A 40 -7.01 0.69 10.43
C ASP A 40 -6.56 2.13 10.63
N LEU A 41 -6.15 2.45 11.86
CA LEU A 41 -5.51 3.72 12.18
C LEU A 41 -3.99 3.51 12.14
N ARG A 42 -3.31 4.07 11.16
CA ARG A 42 -1.84 4.14 11.19
C ARG A 42 -1.41 5.26 12.11
N LEU A 43 -0.55 4.90 13.05
CA LEU A 43 -0.06 5.76 14.10
C LEU A 43 1.42 6.04 13.86
N SER A 44 1.80 7.32 13.79
CA SER A 44 3.19 7.76 13.81
C SER A 44 3.42 8.67 15.00
N ILE A 45 4.41 8.34 15.82
CA ILE A 45 4.79 9.11 17.01
C ILE A 45 6.21 9.63 16.79
N LEU A 46 6.35 10.96 16.85
CA LEU A 46 7.60 11.65 16.66
C LEU A 46 7.99 12.41 17.92
N PRO A 47 9.17 12.14 18.53
CA PRO A 47 9.71 12.97 19.60
C PRO A 47 9.93 14.41 19.12
N THR A 48 9.53 15.36 19.96
CA THR A 48 9.80 16.79 19.77
C THR A 48 10.48 17.38 21.01
N ALA A 49 10.95 18.60 20.93
CA ALA A 49 11.68 19.24 22.03
C ALA A 49 10.92 19.23 23.38
N ASN A 50 9.59 19.31 23.35
CA ASN A 50 8.78 19.42 24.58
C ASN A 50 7.92 18.16 24.86
N ASN A 51 7.52 17.44 23.83
CA ASN A 51 6.57 16.31 23.92
C ASN A 51 6.76 15.37 22.73
N GLU A 52 5.90 14.37 22.64
CA GLU A 52 5.80 13.49 21.48
C GLU A 52 4.63 13.94 20.59
N ARG A 53 4.87 14.16 19.31
CA ARG A 53 3.80 14.47 18.33
C ARG A 53 3.20 13.16 17.83
N ILE A 54 1.88 13.09 17.80
CA ILE A 54 1.14 11.96 17.26
C ILE A 54 0.45 12.39 15.97
N VAL A 55 0.62 11.58 14.92
CA VAL A 55 -0.14 11.66 13.68
C VAL A 55 -0.86 10.34 13.48
N MET A 56 -2.17 10.41 13.24
CA MET A 56 -2.97 9.23 12.90
C MET A 56 -3.54 9.39 11.52
N ARG A 57 -3.34 8.37 10.68
CA ARG A 57 -3.98 8.26 9.37
C ARG A 57 -5.05 7.18 9.44
N VAL A 58 -6.26 7.55 9.04
CA VAL A 58 -7.38 6.61 8.95
C VAL A 58 -7.32 5.91 7.59
N LEU A 59 -7.17 4.60 7.60
CA LEU A 59 -7.26 3.76 6.40
C LEU A 59 -8.62 3.07 6.40
N ASN A 60 -9.46 3.46 5.46
CA ASN A 60 -10.77 2.83 5.29
C ASN A 60 -10.61 1.63 4.36
N LYS A 61 -10.78 0.42 4.88
CA LYS A 61 -10.71 -0.83 4.09
C LYS A 61 -11.81 -0.93 3.03
N ASP A 62 -12.94 -0.26 3.25
CA ASP A 62 -14.05 -0.24 2.27
C ASP A 62 -13.79 0.67 1.07
N ALA A 63 -12.77 1.55 1.13
CA ALA A 63 -12.41 2.42 -0.01
C ALA A 63 -11.81 1.63 -1.19
N GLY A 64 -11.57 0.33 -1.02
CA GLY A 64 -10.97 -0.55 -2.01
C GLY A 64 -11.93 -1.33 -2.89
N ASP A 65 -13.23 -1.19 -2.70
CA ASP A 65 -14.22 -1.94 -3.48
C ASP A 65 -14.71 -1.17 -4.73
N ILE A 66 -13.86 -0.29 -5.26
CA ILE A 66 -14.16 0.48 -6.47
C ILE A 66 -13.80 -0.36 -7.69
N SER A 67 -14.78 -0.58 -8.59
CA SER A 67 -14.56 -1.21 -9.90
C SER A 67 -14.01 -0.22 -10.92
N LEU A 68 -13.46 -0.72 -12.04
CA LEU A 68 -12.94 0.16 -13.12
C LEU A 68 -14.04 1.06 -13.70
N GLU A 69 -15.29 0.59 -13.78
CA GLU A 69 -16.43 1.37 -14.25
C GLU A 69 -16.70 2.59 -13.38
N GLN A 70 -16.46 2.48 -12.08
CA GLN A 70 -16.69 3.56 -11.11
C GLN A 70 -15.59 4.63 -11.13
N LEU A 71 -14.48 4.40 -11.84
CA LEU A 71 -13.40 5.39 -12.00
C LEU A 71 -13.71 6.49 -13.02
N ASN A 72 -14.89 6.46 -13.65
CA ASN A 72 -15.36 7.44 -14.61
C ASN A 72 -14.44 7.64 -15.85
N PHE A 73 -13.78 6.59 -16.31
CA PHE A 73 -13.16 6.60 -17.63
C PHE A 73 -14.23 6.73 -18.70
N ASP A 74 -13.91 7.38 -19.83
CA ASP A 74 -14.78 7.25 -21.00
C ASP A 74 -14.72 5.83 -21.58
N GLU A 75 -15.72 5.45 -22.38
CA GLU A 75 -15.84 4.07 -22.91
C GLU A 75 -14.63 3.66 -23.76
N THR A 76 -14.04 4.60 -24.49
CA THR A 76 -12.89 4.35 -25.36
C THR A 76 -11.65 4.07 -24.51
N ASP A 77 -11.39 4.91 -23.52
CA ASP A 77 -10.23 4.78 -22.63
C ASP A 77 -10.34 3.55 -21.75
N LEU A 78 -11.52 3.25 -21.23
CA LEU A 78 -11.78 2.01 -20.47
C LEU A 78 -11.53 0.78 -21.34
N GLY A 79 -12.00 0.80 -22.60
CA GLY A 79 -11.76 -0.29 -23.55
C GLY A 79 -10.28 -0.48 -23.89
N ASN A 80 -9.51 0.61 -24.02
CA ASN A 80 -8.08 0.57 -24.25
C ASN A 80 -7.32 0.07 -23.03
N LEU A 81 -7.69 0.52 -21.83
CA LEU A 81 -7.12 0.05 -20.57
C LEU A 81 -7.34 -1.46 -20.42
N ARG A 82 -8.56 -1.94 -20.65
CA ARG A 82 -8.90 -3.37 -20.60
C ARG A 82 -8.07 -4.22 -21.56
N LYS A 83 -7.87 -3.75 -22.79
CA LYS A 83 -6.96 -4.43 -23.74
C LYS A 83 -5.53 -4.49 -23.20
N ALA A 84 -5.04 -3.42 -22.59
CA ALA A 84 -3.69 -3.36 -22.04
C ALA A 84 -3.49 -4.31 -20.86
N ILE A 85 -4.40 -4.29 -19.87
CA ILE A 85 -4.29 -5.11 -18.64
C ILE A 85 -4.52 -6.62 -18.89
N HIS A 86 -5.15 -6.99 -19.99
CA HIS A 86 -5.34 -8.39 -20.38
C HIS A 86 -4.31 -8.85 -21.42
N SER A 87 -3.32 -8.04 -21.76
CA SER A 87 -2.19 -8.47 -22.60
C SER A 87 -1.32 -9.45 -21.85
N THR A 88 -0.77 -10.42 -22.58
CA THR A 88 0.09 -11.47 -22.00
C THR A 88 1.46 -10.96 -21.57
N GLN A 89 1.88 -9.80 -22.07
CA GLN A 89 3.16 -9.15 -21.77
C GLN A 89 2.98 -7.64 -21.90
N GLY A 90 3.73 -6.89 -21.12
CA GLY A 90 3.77 -5.44 -21.21
C GLY A 90 3.76 -4.75 -19.84
N LEU A 91 3.91 -3.45 -19.87
CA LEU A 91 3.93 -2.58 -18.70
C LEU A 91 2.83 -1.53 -18.80
N VAL A 92 2.00 -1.43 -17.79
CA VAL A 92 1.00 -0.37 -17.63
C VAL A 92 1.48 0.60 -16.54
N LEU A 93 1.63 1.88 -16.89
CA LEU A 93 2.08 2.93 -15.97
C LEU A 93 0.90 3.81 -15.56
N VAL A 94 0.73 3.98 -14.25
CA VAL A 94 -0.23 4.92 -13.65
C VAL A 94 0.55 6.05 -13.01
N THR A 95 0.43 7.26 -13.54
CA THR A 95 1.19 8.43 -13.09
C THR A 95 0.27 9.55 -12.61
N GLY A 96 0.79 10.42 -11.77
CA GLY A 96 0.05 11.58 -11.25
C GLY A 96 0.56 12.02 -9.87
N PRO A 97 0.12 13.19 -9.38
CA PRO A 97 0.49 13.69 -8.07
C PRO A 97 -0.12 12.87 -6.93
N THR A 98 0.31 13.13 -5.70
CA THR A 98 -0.30 12.53 -4.50
C THR A 98 -1.79 12.86 -4.44
N GLY A 99 -2.61 11.86 -4.12
CA GLY A 99 -4.07 12.02 -4.04
C GLY A 99 -4.81 12.00 -5.38
N SER A 100 -4.13 11.76 -6.52
CA SER A 100 -4.78 11.67 -7.85
C SER A 100 -5.55 10.36 -8.10
N GLY A 101 -5.52 9.41 -7.17
CA GLY A 101 -6.21 8.13 -7.31
C GLY A 101 -5.37 7.00 -7.91
N LYS A 102 -4.03 7.13 -8.00
CA LYS A 102 -3.15 6.08 -8.54
C LYS A 102 -3.38 4.72 -7.90
N THR A 103 -3.32 4.65 -6.57
CA THR A 103 -3.53 3.40 -5.82
C THR A 103 -4.93 2.84 -6.05
N THR A 104 -5.96 3.69 -6.05
CA THR A 104 -7.34 3.30 -6.34
C THR A 104 -7.44 2.67 -7.73
N THR A 105 -6.84 3.29 -8.75
CA THR A 105 -6.81 2.77 -10.12
C THR A 105 -6.09 1.42 -10.19
N LEU A 106 -4.89 1.32 -9.59
CA LEU A 106 -4.10 0.08 -9.57
C LEU A 106 -4.86 -1.07 -8.89
N TYR A 107 -5.50 -0.80 -7.75
CA TYR A 107 -6.26 -1.83 -7.04
C TYR A 107 -7.54 -2.23 -7.79
N SER A 108 -8.21 -1.29 -8.47
CA SER A 108 -9.35 -1.60 -9.35
C SER A 108 -8.91 -2.48 -10.54
N ILE A 109 -7.73 -2.23 -11.10
CA ILE A 109 -7.12 -3.07 -12.14
C ILE A 109 -6.84 -4.47 -11.58
N LEU A 110 -6.14 -4.57 -10.44
CA LEU A 110 -5.85 -5.88 -9.83
C LEU A 110 -7.12 -6.68 -9.58
N LYS A 111 -8.16 -6.04 -9.08
CA LYS A 111 -9.45 -6.68 -8.82
C LYS A 111 -10.08 -7.23 -10.10
N GLU A 112 -10.01 -6.49 -11.23
CA GLU A 112 -10.56 -6.94 -12.51
C GLU A 112 -9.77 -8.12 -13.09
N VAL A 113 -8.44 -8.10 -12.99
CA VAL A 113 -7.58 -9.16 -13.54
C VAL A 113 -7.38 -10.34 -12.60
N SER A 114 -7.67 -10.19 -11.30
CA SER A 114 -7.49 -11.25 -10.31
C SER A 114 -8.42 -12.43 -10.56
N LYS A 115 -7.81 -13.62 -10.71
CA LYS A 115 -8.51 -14.89 -10.85
C LYS A 115 -7.87 -15.94 -9.93
N PRO A 116 -8.62 -16.90 -9.40
CA PRO A 116 -8.12 -17.86 -8.40
C PRO A 116 -6.89 -18.67 -8.82
N HIS A 117 -6.61 -18.79 -10.12
CA HIS A 117 -5.49 -19.55 -10.66
C HIS A 117 -4.28 -18.71 -11.04
N LEU A 118 -4.34 -17.38 -10.88
CA LEU A 118 -3.23 -16.49 -11.19
C LEU A 118 -2.40 -16.20 -9.95
N ASN A 119 -1.08 -16.28 -10.11
CA ASN A 119 -0.14 -15.85 -9.09
C ASN A 119 0.14 -14.35 -9.26
N ILE A 120 -0.48 -13.56 -8.39
CA ILE A 120 -0.38 -12.11 -8.39
C ILE A 120 0.46 -11.66 -7.21
N LEU A 121 1.53 -10.91 -7.46
CA LEU A 121 2.42 -10.39 -6.45
C LEU A 121 2.46 -8.86 -6.49
N THR A 122 2.49 -8.23 -5.32
CA THR A 122 2.64 -6.78 -5.23
C THR A 122 3.78 -6.39 -4.28
N ALA A 123 4.47 -5.30 -4.61
CA ALA A 123 5.43 -4.63 -3.75
C ALA A 123 4.93 -3.22 -3.47
N GLU A 124 4.70 -2.87 -2.22
CA GLU A 124 3.99 -1.65 -1.83
C GLU A 124 4.61 -0.96 -0.61
N ASP A 125 4.53 0.37 -0.58
CA ASP A 125 4.98 1.19 0.56
C ASP A 125 4.01 2.35 0.83
N PRO A 126 3.00 2.11 1.67
CA PRO A 126 2.64 0.85 2.31
C PRO A 126 1.57 0.06 1.53
N VAL A 127 1.30 -1.19 1.94
CA VAL A 127 0.06 -1.89 1.58
C VAL A 127 -1.11 -1.14 2.18
N GLU A 128 -2.05 -0.68 1.34
CA GLU A 128 -3.19 0.13 1.80
C GLU A 128 -4.28 -0.72 2.45
N TYR A 129 -4.61 -1.86 1.86
CA TYR A 129 -5.50 -2.89 2.41
C TYR A 129 -5.23 -4.25 1.77
N GLU A 130 -5.61 -5.32 2.45
CA GLU A 130 -5.41 -6.68 1.97
C GLU A 130 -6.37 -7.02 0.83
N LEU A 131 -5.84 -7.66 -0.21
CA LEU A 131 -6.59 -8.20 -1.34
C LEU A 131 -6.56 -9.71 -1.27
N ASP A 132 -7.73 -10.34 -1.28
CA ASP A 132 -7.84 -11.80 -1.29
C ASP A 132 -7.20 -12.40 -2.56
N GLY A 133 -6.37 -13.43 -2.37
CA GLY A 133 -5.69 -14.11 -3.48
C GLY A 133 -4.48 -13.39 -4.07
N VAL A 134 -4.04 -12.27 -3.47
CA VAL A 134 -2.86 -11.50 -3.90
C VAL A 134 -1.75 -11.60 -2.86
N GLY A 135 -0.55 -11.93 -3.29
CA GLY A 135 0.65 -11.93 -2.45
C GLY A 135 1.23 -10.52 -2.30
N GLN A 136 0.78 -9.77 -1.28
CA GLN A 136 1.20 -8.39 -1.06
C GLN A 136 2.42 -8.29 -0.15
N VAL A 137 3.50 -7.70 -0.66
CA VAL A 137 4.75 -7.47 0.06
C VAL A 137 4.84 -6.02 0.51
N GLN A 138 4.86 -5.81 1.81
CA GLN A 138 5.15 -4.52 2.42
C GLN A 138 6.64 -4.24 2.37
N ILE A 139 7.06 -3.17 1.69
CA ILE A 139 8.45 -2.71 1.68
C ILE A 139 8.90 -2.31 3.09
N LYS A 140 10.15 -2.63 3.39
CA LYS A 140 10.82 -2.33 4.65
C LYS A 140 12.30 -2.04 4.37
N ASP A 141 12.59 -0.80 4.01
CA ASP A 141 13.94 -0.37 3.62
C ASP A 141 14.95 -0.51 4.76
N ASP A 142 14.50 -0.39 6.00
CA ASP A 142 15.31 -0.53 7.23
C ASP A 142 15.97 -1.90 7.38
N ILE A 143 15.37 -2.94 6.80
CA ILE A 143 15.93 -4.30 6.78
C ILE A 143 16.38 -4.75 5.39
N GLY A 144 16.43 -3.84 4.41
CA GLY A 144 16.87 -4.13 3.05
C GLY A 144 15.82 -4.77 2.14
N LEU A 145 14.55 -4.84 2.57
CA LEU A 145 13.43 -5.25 1.71
C LEU A 145 12.96 -4.05 0.89
N THR A 146 13.70 -3.73 -0.17
CA THR A 146 13.42 -2.64 -1.10
C THR A 146 12.55 -3.12 -2.26
N PHE A 147 12.00 -2.18 -3.07
CA PHE A 147 11.27 -2.53 -4.30
C PHE A 147 12.10 -3.39 -5.23
N ALA A 148 13.37 -3.03 -5.46
CA ALA A 148 14.28 -3.79 -6.32
C ALA A 148 14.54 -5.21 -5.78
N SER A 149 14.73 -5.37 -4.45
CA SER A 149 14.95 -6.68 -3.84
C SER A 149 13.71 -7.56 -3.90
N ALA A 150 12.52 -7.00 -3.68
CA ALA A 150 11.25 -7.68 -3.81
C ALA A 150 11.01 -8.15 -5.24
N LEU A 151 11.18 -7.28 -6.24
CA LEU A 151 11.03 -7.63 -7.66
C LEU A 151 11.97 -8.75 -8.09
N ARG A 152 13.25 -8.72 -7.69
CA ARG A 152 14.16 -9.84 -7.97
C ARG A 152 13.69 -11.16 -7.39
N SER A 153 13.03 -11.13 -6.24
CA SER A 153 12.43 -12.33 -5.65
C SER A 153 11.19 -12.79 -6.41
N PHE A 154 10.35 -11.86 -6.85
CA PHE A 154 9.14 -12.16 -7.62
C PHE A 154 9.47 -12.94 -8.90
N LEU A 155 10.52 -12.56 -9.62
CA LEU A 155 10.95 -13.26 -10.85
C LEU A 155 11.30 -14.75 -10.65
N ARG A 156 11.41 -15.22 -9.40
CA ARG A 156 11.63 -16.64 -9.05
C ARG A 156 10.39 -17.32 -8.49
N GLN A 157 9.26 -16.64 -8.49
CA GLN A 157 8.00 -17.12 -7.95
C GLN A 157 6.95 -17.41 -9.05
N ASP A 158 7.36 -17.39 -10.31
CA ASP A 158 6.48 -17.59 -11.50
C ASP A 158 5.19 -16.74 -11.44
N PRO A 159 5.29 -15.41 -11.26
CA PRO A 159 4.12 -14.55 -11.21
C PRO A 159 3.55 -14.33 -12.62
N GLU A 160 2.23 -14.33 -12.75
CA GLU A 160 1.54 -13.88 -13.95
C GLU A 160 1.33 -12.37 -13.95
N ILE A 161 1.17 -11.77 -12.76
CA ILE A 161 0.95 -10.32 -12.62
C ILE A 161 1.81 -9.79 -11.48
N ILE A 162 2.52 -8.71 -11.74
CA ILE A 162 3.28 -7.97 -10.75
C ILE A 162 2.78 -6.54 -10.66
N LEU A 163 2.46 -6.06 -9.47
CA LEU A 163 2.25 -4.65 -9.19
C LEU A 163 3.44 -4.10 -8.40
N VAL A 164 3.96 -2.96 -8.86
CA VAL A 164 4.98 -2.19 -8.15
C VAL A 164 4.36 -0.86 -7.75
N GLY A 165 4.24 -0.62 -6.46
CA GLY A 165 3.58 0.58 -5.93
C GLY A 165 4.22 1.88 -6.41
N GLU A 166 5.55 1.87 -6.59
CA GLU A 166 6.28 2.98 -7.19
C GLU A 166 7.66 2.55 -7.72
N MET A 167 8.17 3.30 -8.69
CA MET A 167 9.48 3.11 -9.31
C MET A 167 10.29 4.42 -9.16
N ARG A 168 11.07 4.54 -8.07
CA ARG A 168 11.85 5.75 -7.76
C ARG A 168 13.27 5.73 -8.29
N ASP A 169 13.82 4.55 -8.54
CA ASP A 169 15.21 4.36 -8.89
C ASP A 169 15.36 3.54 -10.19
N LYS A 170 16.53 3.71 -10.81
CA LYS A 170 16.84 3.04 -12.08
C LYS A 170 16.81 1.52 -11.97
N GLU A 171 17.28 0.98 -10.84
CA GLU A 171 17.35 -0.48 -10.66
C GLU A 171 15.95 -1.10 -10.65
N THR A 172 15.01 -0.52 -9.91
CA THR A 172 13.61 -0.96 -9.88
C THR A 172 12.97 -0.88 -11.26
N VAL A 173 13.23 0.22 -12.01
CA VAL A 173 12.73 0.38 -13.38
C VAL A 173 13.32 -0.68 -14.31
N ASP A 174 14.63 -0.91 -14.28
CA ASP A 174 15.30 -1.89 -15.13
C ASP A 174 14.79 -3.33 -14.88
N ILE A 175 14.50 -3.68 -13.62
CA ILE A 175 13.93 -4.99 -13.28
C ILE A 175 12.47 -5.08 -13.75
N GLY A 176 11.66 -4.04 -13.53
CA GLY A 176 10.27 -3.98 -13.97
C GLY A 176 10.12 -4.13 -15.48
N LEU A 177 10.98 -3.45 -16.27
CA LEU A 177 11.01 -3.56 -17.71
C LEU A 177 11.44 -4.96 -18.22
N LYS A 178 12.25 -5.68 -17.44
CA LYS A 178 12.64 -7.06 -17.79
C LYS A 178 11.56 -8.07 -17.41
N ALA A 179 10.69 -7.71 -16.46
CA ALA A 179 9.57 -8.54 -16.03
C ALA A 179 8.36 -8.44 -16.97
N ALA A 180 8.26 -7.32 -17.71
CA ALA A 180 7.17 -7.01 -18.66
C ALA A 180 7.38 -7.65 -20.02
#